data_6aca2e3ebad790d7ea5871d3a8c637bb
#
_entry.id   6aca2e3ebad790d7ea5871d3a8c637bb
#
_cell.length_a   1.000
_cell.length_b   1.000
_cell.length_c   1.000
_cell.angle_alpha   90.00
_cell.angle_beta   90.00
_cell.angle_gamma   90.00
#
_symmetry.space_group_name_H-M   'P 1'
#
loop_
_entity.id
_entity.type
_entity.pdbx_description
1 polymer ?
#
loop_
_entity_poly.entity_id
_entity_poly.type
_entity_poly.pdbx_seq_one_letter_code
_entity_poly.pdbx_strand_id
1 'polypeptide(L)'
;MKKIIFPILSLIGCILPLLTACNTDIEDNPVLHEAETFVLETPEDKLYDLGEAQDTVVLTCTQPAYGFTAATTYSVQVSLEETFVDEAEGVESNYKVLSTTYTSSTVLLKPAELNAAIVELWKQANPDVENYIGTVNPVYIRLTAVITGSELGNSVSNVIKINQIKLGEVVSTLAPPEEMYLVGSSIGTSWGTWKPMVSVNGLAGEFWSMVYFDSGAEFKFGKFEQDWNGYSKIHQFNDNAGAGLSDSGDNIKVDKGGWYIVYLIAEVNGDDYQYTMNFYSPNVYVLGNTVGDWNYNDAYLFSVPEDKNGSFVSPALTATGEVRMCIKADTDWWRLEFTLKDGETIFYRENNAVNNGWTDLGEEYSLAANPGQAISLNFT
;
A
#
# COMPACT_ATOMS: atom_id res chain seq x y z
N MET A 1 52.97 -47.40 -63.90
CA MET A 1 51.97 -46.80 -62.98
C MET A 1 52.45 -47.05 -61.57
N LYS A 2 53.04 -46.07 -60.86
CA LYS A 2 53.65 -46.21 -59.55
C LYS A 2 52.59 -45.84 -58.48
N LYS A 3 52.27 -46.78 -57.58
CA LYS A 3 51.46 -46.52 -56.38
C LYS A 3 52.33 -45.86 -55.36
N ILE A 4 51.91 -44.72 -54.89
CA ILE A 4 52.48 -44.04 -53.74
C ILE A 4 51.67 -44.45 -52.50
N ILE A 5 52.33 -45.13 -51.57
CA ILE A 5 51.81 -45.46 -50.22
C ILE A 5 52.35 -44.40 -49.28
N PHE A 6 51.50 -43.57 -48.74
CA PHE A 6 51.86 -42.69 -47.63
C PHE A 6 51.68 -43.35 -46.22
N PRO A 7 52.63 -43.24 -45.37
CA PRO A 7 52.50 -43.88 -44.02
C PRO A 7 51.63 -43.00 -43.09
N ILE A 8 50.52 -43.57 -42.71
CA ILE A 8 49.68 -43.10 -41.56
C ILE A 8 50.30 -43.67 -40.29
N LEU A 9 51.36 -43.06 -39.76
CA LEU A 9 51.93 -43.49 -38.46
C LEU A 9 52.61 -42.36 -37.69
N SER A 10 52.11 -41.13 -37.76
CA SER A 10 52.71 -40.00 -36.99
C SER A 10 51.73 -39.09 -36.29
N LEU A 11 50.47 -39.51 -36.06
CA LEU A 11 49.48 -38.65 -35.45
C LEU A 11 48.86 -39.24 -34.15
N ILE A 12 49.40 -40.34 -33.61
CA ILE A 12 48.91 -40.97 -32.35
C ILE A 12 49.79 -40.60 -31.15
N GLY A 13 50.93 -39.93 -31.35
CA GLY A 13 51.88 -39.64 -30.27
C GLY A 13 51.68 -38.30 -29.54
N CYS A 14 50.74 -37.41 -29.97
CA CYS A 14 50.57 -36.10 -29.36
C CYS A 14 49.23 -35.84 -28.63
N ILE A 15 48.40 -36.88 -28.48
CA ILE A 15 47.09 -36.73 -27.78
C ILE A 15 47.11 -37.28 -26.36
N LEU A 16 48.14 -38.01 -25.91
CA LEU A 16 48.17 -38.57 -24.57
C LEU A 16 48.60 -37.63 -23.40
N PRO A 17 49.24 -36.47 -23.59
CA PRO A 17 49.49 -35.64 -22.42
C PRO A 17 48.39 -34.62 -22.08
N LEU A 18 47.25 -34.60 -22.81
CA LEU A 18 46.18 -33.62 -22.53
C LEU A 18 45.06 -34.17 -21.57
N LEU A 19 45.18 -35.41 -21.12
CA LEU A 19 44.20 -36.02 -20.21
C LEU A 19 44.67 -36.14 -18.75
N THR A 20 45.84 -35.60 -18.42
CA THR A 20 46.33 -35.60 -17.01
C THR A 20 46.31 -34.23 -16.34
N ALA A 21 45.63 -33.25 -16.91
CA ALA A 21 45.57 -31.90 -16.37
C ALA A 21 44.21 -31.59 -15.76
N CYS A 22 43.53 -32.55 -15.17
CA CYS A 22 42.33 -32.33 -14.35
C CYS A 22 42.36 -33.28 -13.12
N ASN A 23 43.46 -33.19 -12.36
CA ASN A 23 43.43 -33.47 -10.96
C ASN A 23 43.52 -32.09 -10.28
N THR A 24 42.50 -31.27 -10.44
CA THR A 24 42.30 -30.15 -9.53
C THR A 24 41.91 -30.76 -8.21
N ASP A 25 42.74 -30.57 -7.21
CA ASP A 25 42.45 -30.87 -5.83
C ASP A 25 41.10 -30.27 -5.47
N ILE A 26 40.05 -31.08 -5.55
CA ILE A 26 38.68 -30.71 -5.12
C ILE A 26 38.67 -30.54 -3.60
N GLU A 27 39.74 -30.95 -2.93
CA GLU A 27 39.90 -30.88 -1.48
C GLU A 27 40.04 -29.42 -0.95
N ASP A 28 40.41 -28.45 -1.80
CA ASP A 28 40.51 -27.03 -1.43
C ASP A 28 39.26 -26.19 -1.80
N ASN A 29 38.25 -26.76 -2.39
CA ASN A 29 37.02 -26.02 -2.66
C ASN A 29 36.20 -25.87 -1.34
N PRO A 30 35.78 -24.64 -1.00
CA PRO A 30 34.95 -24.45 0.18
C PRO A 30 33.65 -25.23 0.06
N VAL A 31 33.41 -26.12 1.00
CA VAL A 31 32.17 -26.91 1.10
C VAL A 31 31.28 -26.28 2.13
N LEU A 32 30.02 -26.03 1.76
CA LEU A 32 29.02 -25.54 2.72
C LEU A 32 28.73 -26.65 3.74
N HIS A 33 29.08 -26.40 4.98
CA HIS A 33 28.66 -27.22 6.11
C HIS A 33 27.27 -26.77 6.57
N GLU A 34 26.43 -27.70 6.99
CA GLU A 34 25.23 -27.31 7.71
C GLU A 34 25.65 -26.48 8.92
N ALA A 35 25.13 -25.27 8.99
CA ALA A 35 25.52 -24.34 10.04
C ALA A 35 24.95 -24.82 11.37
N GLU A 36 25.82 -25.06 12.34
CA GLU A 36 25.42 -25.29 13.72
C GLU A 36 24.73 -24.02 14.27
N THR A 37 23.96 -24.18 15.35
CA THR A 37 23.39 -23.05 16.08
C THR A 37 24.48 -22.07 16.48
N PHE A 38 24.36 -20.81 16.04
CA PHE A 38 25.27 -19.74 16.46
C PHE A 38 24.78 -19.07 17.75
N VAL A 39 25.69 -18.38 18.45
CA VAL A 39 25.39 -17.83 19.76
C VAL A 39 24.92 -16.39 19.65
N LEU A 40 23.74 -16.11 20.21
CA LEU A 40 23.21 -14.79 20.48
C LEU A 40 23.43 -14.47 21.95
N GLU A 41 24.11 -13.37 22.25
CA GLU A 41 24.41 -12.92 23.61
C GLU A 41 23.21 -12.14 24.19
N THR A 42 22.92 -12.37 25.48
CA THR A 42 21.91 -11.59 26.18
C THR A 42 22.40 -10.19 26.41
N PRO A 43 21.64 -9.15 26.00
CA PRO A 43 22.03 -7.75 26.22
C PRO A 43 21.98 -7.38 27.72
N GLU A 44 22.42 -6.15 28.05
CA GLU A 44 22.38 -5.64 29.42
C GLU A 44 21.00 -5.78 30.05
N ASP A 45 20.95 -6.29 31.30
CA ASP A 45 19.70 -6.40 32.06
C ASP A 45 19.29 -5.05 32.62
N LYS A 46 18.46 -4.34 31.89
CA LYS A 46 17.87 -3.06 32.26
C LYS A 46 16.45 -2.92 31.69
N LEU A 47 15.74 -1.89 32.12
CA LEU A 47 14.51 -1.48 31.47
C LEU A 47 14.83 -0.83 30.12
N TYR A 48 14.25 -1.33 29.05
CA TYR A 48 14.25 -0.72 27.71
C TYR A 48 12.90 -0.05 27.46
N ASP A 49 12.87 1.27 27.47
CA ASP A 49 11.67 2.05 27.18
C ASP A 49 11.57 2.33 25.67
N LEU A 50 10.71 1.60 24.98
CA LEU A 50 10.50 1.75 23.51
C LEU A 50 9.55 2.91 23.17
N GLY A 51 8.90 3.50 24.17
CA GLY A 51 8.01 4.65 24.02
C GLY A 51 8.74 5.98 24.08
N GLU A 52 8.75 6.61 25.24
CA GLU A 52 9.29 7.97 25.43
C GLU A 52 10.80 8.05 25.24
N ALA A 53 11.57 7.07 25.77
CA ALA A 53 13.03 7.09 25.68
C ALA A 53 13.57 6.60 24.34
N GLN A 54 12.78 5.83 23.56
CA GLN A 54 13.22 5.21 22.29
C GLN A 54 14.51 4.42 22.43
N ASP A 55 14.63 3.63 23.51
CA ASP A 55 15.83 2.87 23.82
C ASP A 55 16.16 1.85 22.74
N THR A 56 17.38 1.88 22.24
CA THR A 56 17.87 0.90 21.27
C THR A 56 18.36 -0.36 22.01
N VAL A 57 17.81 -1.52 21.66
CA VAL A 57 18.34 -2.81 22.08
C VAL A 57 19.49 -3.19 21.14
N VAL A 58 20.66 -3.41 21.70
CA VAL A 58 21.86 -3.84 20.97
C VAL A 58 22.08 -5.32 21.22
N LEU A 59 22.04 -6.11 20.17
CA LEU A 59 22.30 -7.54 20.19
C LEU A 59 23.70 -7.82 19.60
N THR A 60 24.39 -8.80 20.15
CA THR A 60 25.68 -9.29 19.62
C THR A 60 25.56 -10.79 19.41
N CYS A 61 26.05 -11.27 18.26
CA CYS A 61 26.05 -12.70 17.97
C CYS A 61 27.39 -13.17 17.37
N THR A 62 27.63 -14.46 17.45
CA THR A 62 28.70 -15.08 16.66
C THR A 62 28.21 -15.29 15.22
N GLN A 63 29.13 -15.40 14.27
CA GLN A 63 28.79 -15.78 12.91
C GLN A 63 28.55 -17.32 12.84
N PRO A 64 27.54 -17.78 12.08
CA PRO A 64 27.37 -19.21 11.82
C PRO A 64 28.61 -19.83 11.15
N ALA A 65 28.97 -21.05 11.52
CA ALA A 65 30.13 -21.75 11.00
C ALA A 65 29.80 -22.50 9.71
N TYR A 66 29.91 -21.83 8.56
CA TYR A 66 29.61 -22.43 7.24
C TYR A 66 30.77 -23.29 6.67
N GLY A 67 31.88 -23.43 7.37
CA GLY A 67 33.09 -24.08 6.85
C GLY A 67 34.00 -23.16 6.04
N PHE A 68 33.52 -21.96 5.69
CA PHE A 68 34.27 -20.91 5.00
C PHE A 68 33.74 -19.53 5.40
N THR A 69 34.50 -18.50 5.11
CA THR A 69 34.06 -17.10 5.36
C THR A 69 33.00 -16.69 4.35
N ALA A 70 31.80 -16.35 4.82
CA ALA A 70 30.71 -15.86 3.98
C ALA A 70 30.08 -14.61 4.61
N ALA A 71 29.64 -13.70 3.76
CA ALA A 71 28.77 -12.61 4.21
C ALA A 71 27.43 -13.20 4.67
N THR A 72 26.97 -12.76 5.83
CA THR A 72 25.75 -13.31 6.47
C THR A 72 24.71 -12.23 6.65
N THR A 73 23.46 -12.55 6.29
CA THR A 73 22.29 -11.72 6.56
C THR A 73 21.52 -12.32 7.73
N TYR A 74 21.24 -11.48 8.73
CA TYR A 74 20.50 -11.84 9.93
C TYR A 74 19.09 -11.24 9.89
N SER A 75 18.08 -12.03 10.27
CA SER A 75 16.72 -11.58 10.54
C SER A 75 16.39 -11.81 12.01
N VAL A 76 15.59 -10.92 12.58
CA VAL A 76 15.25 -10.94 14.01
C VAL A 76 13.84 -11.47 14.18
N GLN A 77 13.68 -12.44 15.06
CA GLN A 77 12.39 -12.98 15.46
C GLN A 77 12.13 -12.68 16.94
N VAL A 78 10.92 -12.22 17.22
CA VAL A 78 10.51 -11.72 18.55
C VAL A 78 9.24 -12.45 18.99
N SER A 79 9.20 -12.92 20.25
CA SER A 79 8.05 -13.58 20.85
C SER A 79 7.84 -13.13 22.30
N LEU A 80 6.62 -13.29 22.81
CA LEU A 80 6.33 -13.18 24.25
C LEU A 80 6.53 -14.50 25.00
N GLU A 81 6.81 -15.56 24.27
CA GLU A 81 7.05 -16.91 24.78
C GLU A 81 8.45 -17.42 24.43
N GLU A 82 9.03 -18.26 25.28
CA GLU A 82 10.35 -18.83 25.05
C GLU A 82 10.40 -19.81 23.87
N THR A 83 9.28 -20.49 23.62
CA THR A 83 9.14 -21.44 22.52
C THR A 83 8.57 -20.73 21.29
N PHE A 84 9.29 -20.77 20.18
CA PHE A 84 8.84 -20.22 18.90
C PHE A 84 8.10 -21.29 18.11
N VAL A 85 6.83 -21.06 17.83
CA VAL A 85 5.95 -21.95 17.08
C VAL A 85 5.75 -21.37 15.69
N ASP A 86 6.13 -22.15 14.66
CA ASP A 86 5.94 -21.76 13.27
C ASP A 86 4.47 -21.94 12.85
N GLU A 87 4.04 -21.16 11.86
CA GLU A 87 2.72 -21.26 11.29
C GLU A 87 2.49 -22.65 10.67
N ALA A 88 1.37 -23.26 10.96
CA ALA A 88 0.93 -24.53 10.42
C ALA A 88 -0.60 -24.54 10.24
N GLU A 89 -1.16 -25.56 9.58
CA GLU A 89 -2.60 -25.66 9.37
C GLU A 89 -3.37 -25.58 10.71
N GLY A 90 -4.10 -24.48 10.90
CA GLY A 90 -4.89 -24.20 12.11
C GLY A 90 -4.08 -23.72 13.32
N VAL A 91 -2.79 -23.39 13.16
CA VAL A 91 -1.92 -22.85 14.21
C VAL A 91 -1.25 -21.58 13.69
N GLU A 92 -1.54 -20.45 14.31
CA GLU A 92 -0.83 -19.19 14.01
C GLU A 92 0.55 -19.17 14.68
N SER A 93 1.53 -18.50 14.05
CA SER A 93 2.84 -18.32 14.68
C SER A 93 2.72 -17.42 15.91
N ASN A 94 3.46 -17.77 16.98
CA ASN A 94 3.51 -16.99 18.22
C ASN A 94 4.66 -15.99 18.27
N TYR A 95 5.25 -15.66 17.10
CA TYR A 95 6.34 -14.70 16.97
C TYR A 95 6.17 -13.82 15.74
N LYS A 96 6.87 -12.68 15.75
CA LYS A 96 6.97 -11.77 14.61
C LYS A 96 8.41 -11.71 14.10
N VAL A 97 8.55 -11.59 12.76
CA VAL A 97 9.83 -11.34 12.11
C VAL A 97 9.93 -9.85 11.82
N LEU A 98 10.99 -9.20 12.32
CA LEU A 98 11.21 -7.80 12.01
C LEU A 98 11.56 -7.62 10.53
N SER A 99 11.07 -6.56 9.90
CA SER A 99 11.28 -6.29 8.48
C SER A 99 12.72 -5.90 8.15
N THR A 100 13.43 -5.28 9.12
CA THR A 100 14.83 -4.89 8.97
C THR A 100 15.74 -6.11 9.09
N THR A 101 16.59 -6.31 8.09
CA THR A 101 17.66 -7.31 8.11
C THR A 101 19.02 -6.66 8.36
N TYR A 102 19.98 -7.44 8.87
CA TYR A 102 21.30 -6.95 9.27
C TYR A 102 22.41 -7.80 8.67
N THR A 103 23.53 -7.16 8.33
CA THR A 103 24.73 -7.86 7.80
C THR A 103 25.91 -7.82 8.77
N SER A 104 25.70 -7.31 9.98
CA SER A 104 26.68 -7.22 11.06
C SER A 104 26.28 -8.16 12.19
N SER A 105 27.28 -8.75 12.87
CA SER A 105 27.09 -9.50 14.12
C SER A 105 26.70 -8.61 15.31
N THR A 106 26.76 -7.28 15.15
CA THR A 106 26.18 -6.31 16.08
C THR A 106 24.91 -5.75 15.44
N VAL A 107 23.77 -6.06 16.03
CA VAL A 107 22.43 -5.76 15.54
C VAL A 107 21.82 -4.68 16.43
N LEU A 108 21.55 -3.50 15.85
CA LEU A 108 20.89 -2.40 16.54
C LEU A 108 19.41 -2.41 16.17
N LEU A 109 18.57 -2.90 17.09
CA LEU A 109 17.14 -2.96 16.86
C LEU A 109 16.54 -1.55 16.81
N LYS A 110 15.72 -1.30 15.81
CA LYS A 110 14.96 -0.04 15.72
C LYS A 110 13.85 -0.05 16.77
N PRO A 111 13.81 0.91 17.71
CA PRO A 111 12.83 0.90 18.81
C PRO A 111 11.39 0.85 18.32
N ALA A 112 11.03 1.64 17.31
CA ALA A 112 9.67 1.68 16.77
C ALA A 112 9.23 0.34 16.15
N GLU A 113 10.11 -0.32 15.38
CA GLU A 113 9.82 -1.62 14.75
C GLU A 113 9.69 -2.72 15.80
N LEU A 114 10.59 -2.74 16.79
CA LEU A 114 10.54 -3.68 17.91
C LEU A 114 9.24 -3.47 18.73
N ASN A 115 8.91 -2.22 19.03
CA ASN A 115 7.68 -1.87 19.75
C ASN A 115 6.42 -2.35 19.01
N ALA A 116 6.33 -2.07 17.71
CA ALA A 116 5.18 -2.48 16.91
C ALA A 116 4.99 -4.00 16.91
N ALA A 117 6.06 -4.76 16.70
CA ALA A 117 6.02 -6.24 16.72
C ALA A 117 5.57 -6.79 18.08
N ILE A 118 6.08 -6.23 19.19
CA ILE A 118 5.71 -6.69 20.54
C ILE A 118 4.26 -6.29 20.85
N VAL A 119 3.81 -5.10 20.47
CA VAL A 119 2.43 -4.64 20.68
C VAL A 119 1.44 -5.54 19.94
N GLU A 120 1.76 -5.95 18.73
CA GLU A 120 0.91 -6.87 17.97
C GLU A 120 0.76 -8.22 18.69
N LEU A 121 1.87 -8.82 19.13
CA LEU A 121 1.87 -10.05 19.91
C LEU A 121 1.12 -9.87 21.26
N TRP A 122 1.30 -8.72 21.89
CA TRP A 122 0.64 -8.41 23.16
C TRP A 122 -0.89 -8.32 23.00
N LYS A 123 -1.36 -7.67 21.93
CA LYS A 123 -2.80 -7.59 21.59
C LYS A 123 -3.40 -8.98 21.31
N GLN A 124 -2.67 -9.84 20.60
CA GLN A 124 -3.09 -11.22 20.36
C GLN A 124 -3.23 -12.01 21.68
N ALA A 125 -2.30 -11.81 22.61
CA ALA A 125 -2.33 -12.47 23.93
C ALA A 125 -3.35 -11.86 24.89
N ASN A 126 -3.78 -10.61 24.67
CA ASN A 126 -4.67 -9.85 25.57
C ASN A 126 -5.83 -9.18 24.79
N PRO A 127 -6.70 -9.94 24.12
CA PRO A 127 -7.72 -9.40 23.21
C PRO A 127 -8.74 -8.48 23.89
N ASP A 128 -8.94 -8.63 25.20
CA ASP A 128 -9.91 -7.85 25.99
C ASP A 128 -9.30 -6.61 26.67
N VAL A 129 -8.01 -6.34 26.45
CA VAL A 129 -7.31 -5.21 27.10
C VAL A 129 -6.94 -4.16 26.07
N GLU A 130 -7.58 -2.99 26.16
CA GLU A 130 -7.37 -1.91 25.16
C GLU A 130 -6.04 -1.16 25.35
N ASN A 131 -5.60 -0.95 26.61
CA ASN A 131 -4.42 -0.12 26.86
C ASN A 131 -3.16 -0.95 27.16
N TYR A 132 -2.24 -0.95 26.24
CA TYR A 132 -0.92 -1.57 26.33
C TYR A 132 0.21 -0.57 26.68
N ILE A 133 -0.03 0.73 26.51
CA ILE A 133 1.00 1.77 26.66
C ILE A 133 1.53 1.76 28.09
N GLY A 134 2.85 1.74 28.23
CA GLY A 134 3.55 1.71 29.51
C GLY A 134 3.60 0.33 30.18
N THR A 135 3.00 -0.71 29.61
CA THR A 135 3.17 -2.07 30.15
C THR A 135 4.60 -2.54 29.99
N VAL A 136 5.10 -3.29 30.97
CA VAL A 136 6.45 -3.86 30.97
C VAL A 136 6.34 -5.36 30.81
N ASN A 137 6.97 -5.90 29.75
CA ASN A 137 6.87 -7.29 29.40
C ASN A 137 8.26 -7.93 29.24
N PRO A 138 8.43 -9.24 29.61
CA PRO A 138 9.56 -10.00 29.14
C PRO A 138 9.36 -10.33 27.66
N VAL A 139 10.45 -10.30 26.90
CA VAL A 139 10.48 -10.58 25.47
C VAL A 139 11.56 -11.58 25.17
N TYR A 140 11.27 -12.54 24.31
CA TYR A 140 12.20 -13.54 23.83
C TYR A 140 12.61 -13.23 22.39
N ILE A 141 13.90 -13.33 22.11
CA ILE A 141 14.46 -13.01 20.79
C ILE A 141 15.37 -14.16 20.34
N ARG A 142 15.27 -14.50 19.06
CA ARG A 142 16.26 -15.31 18.35
C ARG A 142 16.57 -14.68 17.00
N LEU A 143 17.72 -15.02 16.44
CA LEU A 143 18.12 -14.63 15.10
C LEU A 143 18.04 -15.84 14.16
N THR A 144 17.63 -15.58 12.93
CA THR A 144 17.89 -16.50 11.82
C THR A 144 18.96 -15.90 10.93
N ALA A 145 19.77 -16.74 10.31
CA ALA A 145 20.88 -16.31 9.47
C ALA A 145 20.90 -17.10 8.16
N VAL A 146 21.27 -16.42 7.07
CA VAL A 146 21.50 -17.00 5.74
C VAL A 146 22.74 -16.39 5.11
N ILE A 147 23.35 -17.06 4.15
CA ILE A 147 24.43 -16.46 3.33
C ILE A 147 23.82 -15.35 2.48
N THR A 148 24.39 -14.15 2.56
CA THR A 148 23.88 -12.95 1.86
C THR A 148 23.74 -13.18 0.35
N GLY A 149 22.54 -12.86 -0.18
CA GLY A 149 22.22 -13.04 -1.59
C GLY A 149 21.92 -14.49 -1.99
N SER A 150 21.68 -15.38 -1.01
CA SER A 150 21.40 -16.80 -1.20
C SER A 150 20.33 -17.23 -0.20
N GLU A 151 19.66 -18.34 -0.47
CA GLU A 151 18.78 -19.02 0.49
C GLU A 151 19.49 -20.18 1.22
N LEU A 152 20.81 -20.28 1.04
CA LEU A 152 21.63 -21.34 1.63
C LEU A 152 22.20 -20.91 2.98
N GLY A 153 22.62 -21.89 3.78
CA GLY A 153 23.25 -21.67 5.07
C GLY A 153 22.27 -21.25 6.15
N ASN A 154 21.02 -21.70 6.06
CA ASN A 154 20.02 -21.43 7.10
C ASN A 154 20.52 -21.90 8.47
N SER A 155 20.54 -21.00 9.44
CA SER A 155 20.92 -21.27 10.81
C SER A 155 20.07 -20.45 11.76
N VAL A 156 19.87 -20.94 12.97
CA VAL A 156 19.08 -20.26 14.01
C VAL A 156 19.92 -20.15 15.28
N SER A 157 19.90 -18.99 15.93
CA SER A 157 20.57 -18.78 17.21
C SER A 157 19.88 -19.48 18.37
N ASN A 158 20.54 -19.50 19.54
CA ASN A 158 19.82 -19.71 20.79
C ASN A 158 18.80 -18.58 21.02
N VAL A 159 17.78 -18.88 21.82
CA VAL A 159 16.82 -17.89 22.33
C VAL A 159 17.44 -17.15 23.50
N ILE A 160 17.28 -15.83 23.53
CA ILE A 160 17.59 -14.99 24.69
C ILE A 160 16.32 -14.38 25.25
N LYS A 161 16.36 -13.99 26.52
CA LYS A 161 15.29 -13.27 27.20
C LYS A 161 15.76 -11.88 27.60
N ILE A 162 14.95 -10.87 27.27
CA ILE A 162 15.06 -9.51 27.81
C ILE A 162 13.94 -9.35 28.82
N ASN A 163 14.30 -9.08 30.08
CA ASN A 163 13.36 -9.16 31.20
C ASN A 163 12.35 -8.01 31.21
N GLN A 164 12.75 -6.81 30.77
CA GLN A 164 11.96 -5.59 30.95
C GLN A 164 11.97 -4.74 29.68
N ILE A 165 10.92 -4.88 28.88
CA ILE A 165 10.62 -3.97 27.75
C ILE A 165 9.33 -3.25 28.06
N LYS A 166 9.40 -1.90 28.15
CA LYS A 166 8.25 -1.02 28.31
C LYS A 166 7.73 -0.61 26.95
N LEU A 167 6.45 -0.88 26.71
CA LEU A 167 5.79 -0.57 25.45
C LEU A 167 5.39 0.91 25.38
N GLY A 168 5.64 1.50 24.21
CA GLY A 168 5.19 2.83 23.84
C GLY A 168 3.99 2.80 22.91
N GLU A 169 3.50 3.98 22.58
CA GLU A 169 2.51 4.14 21.52
C GLU A 169 3.12 3.68 20.18
N VAL A 170 2.37 2.91 19.42
CA VAL A 170 2.78 2.55 18.05
C VAL A 170 2.37 3.70 17.14
N VAL A 171 3.38 4.46 16.71
CA VAL A 171 3.19 5.50 15.70
C VAL A 171 3.44 4.85 14.35
N SER A 172 2.39 4.73 13.55
CA SER A 172 2.50 4.22 12.18
C SER A 172 3.39 5.14 11.35
N THR A 173 4.30 4.57 10.57
CA THR A 173 5.06 5.29 9.53
C THR A 173 4.33 5.27 8.18
N LEU A 174 3.19 4.55 8.12
CA LEU A 174 2.35 4.50 6.94
C LEU A 174 1.73 5.87 6.71
N ALA A 175 1.92 6.44 5.53
CA ALA A 175 1.26 7.67 5.12
C ALA A 175 -0.08 7.35 4.44
N PRO A 176 -1.10 8.24 4.52
CA PRO A 176 -2.28 8.12 3.69
C PRO A 176 -1.89 7.96 2.21
N PRO A 177 -2.59 7.15 1.42
CA PRO A 177 -2.28 7.00 0.01
C PRO A 177 -2.44 8.34 -0.73
N GLU A 178 -1.57 8.59 -1.71
CA GLU A 178 -1.61 9.79 -2.54
C GLU A 178 -2.52 9.61 -3.74
N GLU A 179 -2.75 8.38 -4.18
CA GLU A 179 -3.56 8.01 -5.33
C GLU A 179 -4.52 6.88 -4.98
N MET A 180 -5.65 6.85 -5.67
CA MET A 180 -6.63 5.78 -5.58
C MET A 180 -7.29 5.56 -6.94
N TYR A 181 -7.61 4.32 -7.23
CA TYR A 181 -8.17 3.89 -8.52
C TYR A 181 -9.38 3.01 -8.32
N LEU A 182 -10.29 3.04 -9.29
CA LEU A 182 -11.40 2.10 -9.42
C LEU A 182 -11.23 1.25 -10.68
N VAL A 183 -11.62 -0.01 -10.60
CA VAL A 183 -11.64 -0.96 -11.73
C VAL A 183 -12.86 -1.83 -11.63
N GLY A 184 -13.52 -2.13 -12.74
CA GLY A 184 -14.73 -2.96 -12.70
C GLY A 184 -15.44 -3.09 -14.02
N SER A 185 -16.52 -3.87 -14.04
CA SER A 185 -17.27 -4.21 -15.24
C SER A 185 -17.87 -3.02 -15.98
N SER A 186 -18.22 -1.94 -15.28
CA SER A 186 -18.78 -0.70 -15.84
C SER A 186 -17.78 0.45 -15.93
N ILE A 187 -16.51 0.25 -15.52
CA ILE A 187 -15.50 1.29 -15.45
C ILE A 187 -14.61 1.23 -16.71
N GLY A 188 -14.51 2.36 -17.44
CA GLY A 188 -13.74 2.44 -18.68
C GLY A 188 -14.14 1.33 -19.67
N THR A 189 -13.14 0.54 -20.12
CA THR A 189 -13.32 -0.61 -21.01
C THR A 189 -13.45 -1.94 -20.24
N SER A 190 -13.94 -1.91 -19.00
CA SER A 190 -14.08 -3.04 -18.09
C SER A 190 -12.79 -3.30 -17.27
N TRP A 191 -12.65 -4.47 -16.68
CA TRP A 191 -11.62 -4.88 -15.70
C TRP A 191 -10.15 -4.60 -16.08
N GLY A 192 -9.88 -4.23 -17.31
CA GLY A 192 -8.54 -3.86 -17.78
C GLY A 192 -8.22 -2.38 -17.63
N THR A 193 -9.18 -1.54 -17.23
CA THR A 193 -8.99 -0.09 -17.11
C THR A 193 -9.11 0.34 -15.66
N TRP A 194 -8.04 0.91 -15.13
CA TRP A 194 -8.00 1.52 -13.81
C TRP A 194 -8.27 3.01 -13.95
N LYS A 195 -9.43 3.45 -13.46
CA LYS A 195 -9.84 4.86 -13.47
C LYS A 195 -9.30 5.54 -12.22
N PRO A 196 -8.44 6.56 -12.34
CA PRO A 196 -8.00 7.31 -11.18
C PRO A 196 -9.19 8.03 -10.52
N MET A 197 -9.18 8.07 -9.21
CA MET A 197 -10.09 8.90 -8.42
C MET A 197 -9.48 10.28 -8.21
N VAL A 198 -10.31 11.26 -7.97
CA VAL A 198 -9.91 12.63 -7.68
C VAL A 198 -9.58 12.76 -6.20
N SER A 199 -8.41 13.27 -5.85
CA SER A 199 -8.05 13.56 -4.46
C SER A 199 -8.90 14.72 -3.92
N VAL A 200 -9.37 14.59 -2.68
CA VAL A 200 -10.13 15.65 -1.99
C VAL A 200 -9.18 16.72 -1.50
N ASN A 201 -9.38 17.95 -1.93
CA ASN A 201 -8.48 19.06 -1.61
C ASN A 201 -8.28 19.26 -0.09
N GLY A 202 -7.04 19.07 0.36
CA GLY A 202 -6.64 19.27 1.75
C GLY A 202 -7.13 18.18 2.74
N LEU A 203 -7.56 17.01 2.24
CA LEU A 203 -7.89 15.83 3.04
C LEU A 203 -7.09 14.64 2.53
N ALA A 204 -5.97 14.36 3.19
CA ALA A 204 -5.10 13.25 2.81
C ALA A 204 -5.80 11.90 2.98
N GLY A 205 -5.68 11.03 1.97
CA GLY A 205 -6.31 9.70 1.98
C GLY A 205 -7.79 9.71 1.61
N GLU A 206 -8.36 10.84 1.19
CA GLU A 206 -9.74 10.94 0.74
C GLU A 206 -9.82 11.17 -0.76
N PHE A 207 -10.72 10.44 -1.42
CA PHE A 207 -10.84 10.42 -2.88
C PHE A 207 -12.31 10.32 -3.29
N TRP A 208 -12.63 10.86 -4.48
CA TRP A 208 -13.94 10.71 -5.05
C TRP A 208 -13.89 10.44 -6.56
N SER A 209 -14.94 9.86 -7.10
CA SER A 209 -15.14 9.70 -8.54
C SER A 209 -16.62 9.72 -8.89
N MET A 210 -16.97 10.37 -10.01
CA MET A 210 -18.28 10.24 -10.62
C MET A 210 -18.26 9.01 -11.52
N VAL A 211 -19.14 8.04 -11.27
CA VAL A 211 -19.16 6.74 -11.97
C VAL A 211 -20.57 6.35 -12.33
N TYR A 212 -20.75 5.86 -13.57
CA TYR A 212 -21.95 5.15 -13.96
C TYR A 212 -21.75 3.65 -13.78
N PHE A 213 -22.65 3.01 -13.08
CA PHE A 213 -22.70 1.56 -12.96
C PHE A 213 -23.91 1.00 -13.71
N ASP A 214 -23.73 -0.09 -14.45
CA ASP A 214 -24.82 -0.92 -14.91
C ASP A 214 -25.44 -1.67 -13.72
N SER A 215 -26.73 -2.05 -13.81
CA SER A 215 -27.33 -2.86 -12.75
C SER A 215 -26.62 -4.20 -12.59
N GLY A 216 -26.24 -4.52 -11.38
CA GLY A 216 -25.44 -5.71 -11.06
C GLY A 216 -23.96 -5.61 -11.42
N ALA A 217 -23.47 -4.43 -11.75
CA ALA A 217 -22.05 -4.20 -12.00
C ALA A 217 -21.20 -4.51 -10.77
N GLU A 218 -20.00 -4.98 -11.01
CA GLU A 218 -19.02 -5.32 -9.98
C GLU A 218 -17.74 -4.51 -10.16
N PHE A 219 -17.12 -4.12 -9.06
CA PHE A 219 -15.87 -3.36 -9.11
C PHE A 219 -14.97 -3.66 -7.91
N LYS A 220 -13.72 -3.22 -8.02
CA LYS A 220 -12.69 -3.19 -7.00
C LYS A 220 -11.99 -1.83 -6.98
N PHE A 221 -11.12 -1.63 -6.02
CA PHE A 221 -10.32 -0.42 -5.90
C PHE A 221 -8.86 -0.75 -5.55
N GLY A 222 -7.97 0.24 -5.67
CA GLY A 222 -6.56 0.06 -5.32
C GLY A 222 -5.79 1.37 -5.29
N LYS A 223 -4.67 1.40 -4.57
CA LYS A 223 -3.75 2.56 -4.48
C LYS A 223 -2.90 2.75 -5.74
N PHE A 224 -2.82 1.74 -6.56
CA PHE A 224 -2.14 1.71 -7.86
C PHE A 224 -2.81 0.65 -8.73
N GLU A 225 -2.53 0.66 -10.03
CA GLU A 225 -3.04 -0.35 -10.95
C GLU A 225 -2.60 -1.76 -10.51
N GLN A 226 -3.54 -2.70 -10.47
CA GLN A 226 -3.38 -4.09 -10.02
C GLN A 226 -3.28 -4.28 -8.48
N ASP A 227 -3.52 -3.26 -7.68
CA ASP A 227 -3.76 -3.38 -6.24
C ASP A 227 -5.24 -3.76 -6.00
N TRP A 228 -5.55 -5.06 -6.08
CA TRP A 228 -6.91 -5.60 -6.12
C TRP A 228 -7.56 -5.67 -4.74
N ASN A 229 -8.14 -4.57 -4.26
CA ASN A 229 -8.91 -4.56 -3.00
C ASN A 229 -10.41 -4.66 -3.30
N GLY A 230 -11.11 -5.54 -2.58
CA GLY A 230 -12.52 -5.80 -2.78
C GLY A 230 -13.37 -5.48 -1.55
N TYR A 231 -14.53 -6.15 -1.50
CA TYR A 231 -15.54 -5.95 -0.46
C TYR A 231 -14.99 -6.18 0.95
N SER A 232 -14.19 -7.21 1.15
CA SER A 232 -13.63 -7.59 2.45
C SER A 232 -12.64 -6.56 3.03
N LYS A 233 -12.06 -5.69 2.19
CA LYS A 233 -11.16 -4.62 2.63
C LYS A 233 -11.89 -3.37 3.11
N ILE A 234 -13.17 -3.23 2.83
CA ILE A 234 -13.96 -2.08 3.30
C ILE A 234 -14.46 -2.36 4.71
N HIS A 235 -14.05 -1.51 5.64
CA HIS A 235 -14.49 -1.57 7.02
C HIS A 235 -15.92 -1.07 7.20
N GLN A 236 -16.29 -0.02 6.46
CA GLN A 236 -17.61 0.59 6.54
C GLN A 236 -18.13 0.99 5.16
N PHE A 237 -19.36 0.55 4.85
CA PHE A 237 -20.13 1.03 3.70
C PHE A 237 -21.24 1.98 4.15
N ASN A 238 -21.33 3.14 3.49
CA ASN A 238 -22.43 4.10 3.68
C ASN A 238 -23.13 4.32 2.33
N ASP A 239 -24.21 3.59 2.10
CA ASP A 239 -25.00 3.69 0.88
C ASP A 239 -26.06 4.80 0.99
N ASN A 240 -25.62 6.05 0.94
CA ASN A 240 -26.51 7.22 1.04
C ASN A 240 -27.35 7.45 -0.22
N ALA A 241 -27.01 6.78 -1.32
CA ALA A 241 -27.74 6.86 -2.58
C ALA A 241 -28.74 5.72 -2.78
N GLY A 242 -28.68 4.67 -1.97
CA GLY A 242 -29.52 3.48 -2.09
C GLY A 242 -29.17 2.63 -3.31
N ALA A 243 -27.88 2.56 -3.67
CA ALA A 243 -27.34 1.79 -4.79
C ALA A 243 -27.49 0.27 -4.60
N GLY A 244 -27.57 -0.19 -3.34
CA GLY A 244 -27.62 -1.61 -2.99
C GLY A 244 -26.25 -2.25 -3.14
N LEU A 245 -25.37 -2.02 -2.16
CA LEU A 245 -24.00 -2.56 -2.17
C LEU A 245 -23.97 -3.93 -1.49
N SER A 246 -23.32 -4.89 -2.12
CA SER A 246 -23.21 -6.27 -1.60
C SER A 246 -21.91 -6.93 -2.02
N ASP A 247 -21.55 -8.02 -1.32
CA ASP A 247 -20.41 -8.87 -1.67
C ASP A 247 -20.75 -9.81 -2.84
N SER A 248 -19.86 -9.91 -3.81
CA SER A 248 -19.92 -10.87 -4.89
C SER A 248 -18.54 -11.49 -5.12
N GLY A 249 -18.18 -12.46 -4.25
CA GLY A 249 -16.86 -13.11 -4.31
C GLY A 249 -15.70 -12.13 -4.13
N ASP A 250 -15.82 -11.27 -3.15
CA ASP A 250 -14.93 -10.16 -2.82
C ASP A 250 -14.94 -9.01 -3.84
N ASN A 251 -15.77 -9.04 -4.89
CA ASN A 251 -16.06 -7.84 -5.65
C ASN A 251 -17.17 -7.02 -4.93
N ILE A 252 -17.12 -5.71 -5.06
CA ILE A 252 -18.20 -4.83 -4.60
C ILE A 252 -19.23 -4.77 -5.70
N LYS A 253 -20.43 -5.29 -5.43
CA LYS A 253 -21.54 -5.33 -6.38
C LYS A 253 -22.48 -4.16 -6.14
N VAL A 254 -22.92 -3.52 -7.24
CA VAL A 254 -23.91 -2.43 -7.26
C VAL A 254 -25.22 -2.98 -7.85
N ASP A 255 -26.26 -3.14 -7.03
CA ASP A 255 -27.51 -3.76 -7.49
C ASP A 255 -28.33 -2.85 -8.41
N LYS A 256 -28.36 -1.55 -8.15
CA LYS A 256 -29.11 -0.57 -8.96
C LYS A 256 -28.16 0.20 -9.86
N GLY A 257 -28.40 0.12 -11.17
CA GLY A 257 -27.67 0.91 -12.16
C GLY A 257 -27.95 2.40 -12.05
N GLY A 258 -27.02 3.21 -12.48
CA GLY A 258 -27.11 4.67 -12.48
C GLY A 258 -25.77 5.36 -12.21
N TRP A 259 -25.82 6.69 -12.18
CA TRP A 259 -24.70 7.53 -11.79
C TRP A 259 -24.61 7.64 -10.27
N TYR A 260 -23.39 7.59 -9.76
CA TYR A 260 -23.08 7.75 -8.32
C TYR A 260 -21.79 8.51 -8.13
N ILE A 261 -21.70 9.23 -7.03
CA ILE A 261 -20.43 9.68 -6.48
C ILE A 261 -19.93 8.57 -5.55
N VAL A 262 -18.82 7.95 -5.92
CA VAL A 262 -18.08 7.03 -5.06
C VAL A 262 -17.04 7.85 -4.30
N TYR A 263 -17.14 7.86 -2.97
CA TYR A 263 -16.22 8.60 -2.10
C TYR A 263 -15.54 7.61 -1.16
N LEU A 264 -14.23 7.53 -1.24
CA LEU A 264 -13.41 6.59 -0.49
C LEU A 264 -12.51 7.33 0.49
N ILE A 265 -12.51 6.87 1.73
CA ILE A 265 -11.62 7.34 2.79
C ILE A 265 -10.68 6.19 3.13
N ALA A 266 -9.38 6.45 3.13
CA ALA A 266 -8.33 5.52 3.52
C ALA A 266 -7.60 6.09 4.75
N GLU A 267 -8.05 5.70 5.92
CA GLU A 267 -7.43 6.08 7.19
C GLU A 267 -6.29 5.12 7.53
N VAL A 268 -5.18 5.67 8.04
CA VAL A 268 -4.09 4.85 8.55
C VAL A 268 -4.48 4.30 9.93
N ASN A 269 -4.46 2.98 10.07
CA ASN A 269 -4.73 2.29 11.33
C ASN A 269 -3.61 1.28 11.62
N GLY A 270 -2.64 1.68 12.45
CA GLY A 270 -1.41 0.91 12.65
C GLY A 270 -0.60 0.84 11.35
N ASP A 271 -0.26 -0.35 10.90
CA ASP A 271 0.52 -0.59 9.67
C ASP A 271 -0.37 -0.96 8.46
N ASP A 272 -1.68 -0.77 8.54
CA ASP A 272 -2.63 -1.03 7.46
C ASP A 272 -3.58 0.16 7.26
N TYR A 273 -4.38 0.11 6.20
CA TYR A 273 -5.42 1.07 5.92
C TYR A 273 -6.79 0.54 6.32
N GLN A 274 -7.57 1.42 6.94
CA GLN A 274 -8.98 1.21 7.20
C GLN A 274 -9.79 2.01 6.17
N TYR A 275 -10.54 1.31 5.32
CA TYR A 275 -11.28 1.95 4.25
C TYR A 275 -12.74 2.14 4.61
N THR A 276 -13.26 3.35 4.38
CA THR A 276 -14.69 3.67 4.40
C THR A 276 -15.13 4.06 3.00
N MET A 277 -16.17 3.43 2.48
CA MET A 277 -16.71 3.72 1.16
C MET A 277 -18.12 4.29 1.26
N ASN A 278 -18.29 5.49 0.71
CA ASN A 278 -19.56 6.20 0.70
C ASN A 278 -20.07 6.30 -0.74
N PHE A 279 -21.36 6.01 -0.93
CA PHE A 279 -22.08 6.26 -2.19
C PHE A 279 -23.05 7.42 -1.98
N TYR A 280 -22.92 8.46 -2.81
CA TYR A 280 -23.84 9.60 -2.81
C TYR A 280 -24.55 9.71 -4.15
N SER A 281 -25.73 10.36 -4.13
CA SER A 281 -26.42 10.76 -5.35
C SER A 281 -25.51 11.64 -6.21
N PRO A 282 -25.61 11.56 -7.55
CA PRO A 282 -24.68 12.23 -8.48
C PRO A 282 -24.97 13.74 -8.59
N ASN A 283 -25.04 14.43 -7.47
CA ASN A 283 -25.41 15.83 -7.40
C ASN A 283 -24.22 16.73 -7.73
N VAL A 284 -24.33 17.45 -8.82
CA VAL A 284 -23.38 18.47 -9.27
C VAL A 284 -24.07 19.83 -9.22
N TYR A 285 -23.40 20.85 -8.69
CA TYR A 285 -23.94 22.20 -8.56
C TYR A 285 -23.05 23.23 -9.24
N VAL A 286 -23.66 24.26 -9.82
CA VAL A 286 -22.98 25.53 -10.13
C VAL A 286 -22.99 26.40 -8.87
N LEU A 287 -21.90 27.05 -8.59
CA LEU A 287 -21.70 27.97 -7.48
C LEU A 287 -21.08 29.29 -7.95
N GLY A 288 -21.05 30.26 -7.08
CA GLY A 288 -20.32 31.50 -7.25
C GLY A 288 -21.03 32.56 -8.05
N ASN A 289 -20.25 33.47 -8.66
CA ASN A 289 -20.76 34.69 -9.26
C ASN A 289 -21.70 34.47 -10.43
N THR A 290 -21.55 33.38 -11.18
CA THR A 290 -22.42 33.05 -12.33
C THR A 290 -23.86 32.78 -11.96
N VAL A 291 -24.11 32.46 -10.68
CA VAL A 291 -25.45 32.20 -10.12
C VAL A 291 -25.77 33.04 -8.90
N GLY A 292 -24.80 33.81 -8.39
CA GLY A 292 -24.96 34.72 -7.24
C GLY A 292 -25.13 33.97 -5.90
N ASP A 293 -24.76 32.70 -5.84
CA ASP A 293 -24.89 31.84 -4.64
C ASP A 293 -23.62 30.99 -4.43
N TRP A 294 -23.19 30.92 -3.20
CA TRP A 294 -22.01 30.15 -2.76
C TRP A 294 -22.38 28.92 -1.90
N ASN A 295 -23.65 28.56 -1.91
CA ASN A 295 -24.15 27.42 -1.18
C ASN A 295 -24.79 26.41 -2.13
N TYR A 296 -24.99 25.19 -1.66
CA TYR A 296 -25.81 24.21 -2.38
C TYR A 296 -27.24 24.72 -2.50
N ASN A 297 -27.66 24.95 -3.74
CA ASN A 297 -29.00 25.43 -4.04
C ASN A 297 -29.56 24.62 -5.20
N ASP A 298 -30.69 23.94 -4.98
CA ASP A 298 -31.30 23.04 -5.96
C ASP A 298 -31.75 23.75 -7.25
N ALA A 299 -31.89 25.08 -7.22
CA ALA A 299 -32.11 25.87 -8.44
C ALA A 299 -30.92 25.81 -9.42
N TYR A 300 -29.73 25.44 -8.93
CA TYR A 300 -28.48 25.35 -9.70
C TYR A 300 -27.89 23.92 -9.73
N LEU A 301 -28.73 22.94 -9.40
CA LEU A 301 -28.42 21.52 -9.53
C LEU A 301 -28.46 21.10 -11.01
N PHE A 302 -27.45 20.36 -11.45
CA PHE A 302 -27.40 19.79 -12.79
C PHE A 302 -28.46 18.69 -12.96
N SER A 303 -29.05 18.57 -14.14
CA SER A 303 -29.79 17.40 -14.54
C SER A 303 -28.82 16.22 -14.75
N VAL A 304 -29.19 15.06 -14.24
CA VAL A 304 -28.40 13.83 -14.36
C VAL A 304 -28.85 13.07 -15.59
N PRO A 305 -27.94 12.61 -16.47
CA PRO A 305 -28.33 11.81 -17.63
C PRO A 305 -28.77 10.40 -17.22
N GLU A 306 -29.66 9.81 -18.01
CA GLU A 306 -30.18 8.46 -17.77
C GLU A 306 -29.14 7.36 -18.09
N ASP A 307 -28.22 7.63 -19.02
CA ASP A 307 -27.19 6.67 -19.45
C ASP A 307 -25.76 7.21 -19.31
N LYS A 308 -24.79 6.31 -19.41
CA LYS A 308 -23.38 6.65 -19.19
C LYS A 308 -22.77 7.58 -20.23
N ASN A 309 -23.36 7.70 -21.42
CA ASN A 309 -22.84 8.54 -22.51
C ASN A 309 -23.51 9.92 -22.53
N GLY A 310 -24.55 10.12 -21.71
CA GLY A 310 -25.26 11.37 -21.59
C GLY A 310 -24.43 12.43 -20.86
N SER A 311 -24.90 13.68 -20.97
CA SER A 311 -24.27 14.80 -20.30
C SER A 311 -25.07 15.28 -19.10
N PHE A 312 -24.38 15.63 -18.03
CA PHE A 312 -24.93 16.44 -16.97
C PHE A 312 -25.09 17.86 -17.49
N VAL A 313 -26.26 18.46 -17.34
CA VAL A 313 -26.54 19.79 -17.88
C VAL A 313 -27.00 20.72 -16.76
N SER A 314 -26.34 21.86 -16.60
CA SER A 314 -26.72 22.88 -15.62
C SER A 314 -27.98 23.59 -16.01
N PRO A 315 -28.72 24.20 -15.07
CA PRO A 315 -29.64 25.28 -15.35
C PRO A 315 -28.94 26.45 -16.07
N ALA A 316 -29.72 27.33 -16.69
CA ALA A 316 -29.17 28.54 -17.28
C ALA A 316 -28.53 29.44 -16.22
N LEU A 317 -27.31 29.91 -16.49
CA LEU A 317 -26.60 30.84 -15.62
C LEU A 317 -27.34 32.20 -15.57
N THR A 318 -27.27 32.83 -14.42
CA THR A 318 -28.01 34.10 -14.16
C THR A 318 -27.17 35.37 -14.24
N ALA A 319 -25.86 35.22 -14.15
CA ALA A 319 -24.92 36.35 -14.17
C ALA A 319 -23.65 35.99 -14.95
N THR A 320 -22.89 37.03 -15.32
CA THR A 320 -21.53 36.85 -15.86
C THR A 320 -20.53 36.59 -14.72
N GLY A 321 -19.67 35.63 -14.92
CA GLY A 321 -18.62 35.33 -13.95
C GLY A 321 -17.82 34.08 -14.34
N GLU A 322 -16.88 33.76 -13.48
CA GLU A 322 -16.09 32.53 -13.59
C GLU A 322 -16.96 31.29 -13.28
N VAL A 323 -16.83 30.29 -14.11
CA VAL A 323 -17.57 29.01 -13.91
C VAL A 323 -16.94 28.21 -12.78
N ARG A 324 -17.73 27.97 -11.74
CA ARG A 324 -17.34 27.16 -10.59
C ARG A 324 -18.40 26.09 -10.32
N MET A 325 -17.96 24.88 -10.15
CA MET A 325 -18.83 23.72 -9.96
C MET A 325 -18.28 22.84 -8.85
N CYS A 326 -19.15 22.09 -8.22
CA CYS A 326 -18.75 21.09 -7.23
C CYS A 326 -19.70 19.90 -7.23
N ILE A 327 -19.26 18.77 -6.71
CA ILE A 327 -20.12 17.68 -6.29
C ILE A 327 -20.56 17.89 -4.84
N LYS A 328 -21.60 17.17 -4.40
CA LYS A 328 -22.07 17.18 -3.00
C LYS A 328 -21.78 15.85 -2.31
N ALA A 329 -20.90 15.92 -1.31
CA ALA A 329 -20.64 14.84 -0.36
C ALA A 329 -20.58 15.42 1.07
N ASP A 330 -20.22 14.63 2.08
CA ASP A 330 -20.17 15.05 3.48
C ASP A 330 -18.88 15.82 3.83
N THR A 331 -18.52 16.79 2.97
CA THR A 331 -17.41 17.71 3.22
C THR A 331 -17.71 19.06 2.57
N ASP A 332 -16.88 20.06 2.84
CA ASP A 332 -17.03 21.41 2.29
C ASP A 332 -16.99 21.41 0.78
N TRP A 333 -17.90 22.14 0.11
CA TRP A 333 -17.99 22.21 -1.34
C TRP A 333 -16.68 22.62 -2.03
N TRP A 334 -15.91 23.54 -1.44
CA TRP A 334 -14.66 24.03 -2.00
C TRP A 334 -13.53 22.98 -2.05
N ARG A 335 -13.68 21.86 -1.30
CA ARG A 335 -12.78 20.72 -1.38
C ARG A 335 -13.07 19.81 -2.57
N LEU A 336 -14.28 19.87 -3.08
CA LEU A 336 -14.83 19.04 -4.16
C LEU A 336 -15.12 19.88 -5.42
N GLU A 337 -14.49 21.03 -5.51
CA GLU A 337 -14.69 22.00 -6.57
C GLU A 337 -13.94 21.62 -7.85
N PHE A 338 -14.49 22.00 -8.99
CA PHE A 338 -13.85 21.87 -10.29
C PHE A 338 -14.35 22.94 -11.27
N THR A 339 -13.60 23.10 -12.38
CA THR A 339 -13.94 23.99 -13.48
C THR A 339 -13.70 23.30 -14.82
N LEU A 340 -13.78 24.06 -15.92
CA LEU A 340 -13.39 23.59 -17.24
C LEU A 340 -12.09 24.28 -17.68
N LYS A 341 -11.05 23.49 -17.95
CA LYS A 341 -9.84 24.00 -18.59
C LYS A 341 -10.12 24.20 -20.08
N ASP A 342 -9.76 25.36 -20.62
CA ASP A 342 -10.03 25.76 -22.01
C ASP A 342 -11.50 25.65 -22.44
N GLY A 343 -12.44 25.51 -21.49
CA GLY A 343 -13.86 25.29 -21.74
C GLY A 343 -14.21 23.89 -22.22
N GLU A 344 -13.29 22.95 -22.21
CA GLU A 344 -13.46 21.60 -22.77
C GLU A 344 -13.23 20.49 -21.76
N THR A 345 -12.16 20.57 -20.95
CA THR A 345 -11.76 19.49 -20.04
C THR A 345 -12.11 19.80 -18.61
N ILE A 346 -12.74 18.89 -17.90
CA ILE A 346 -13.00 19.03 -16.46
C ILE A 346 -11.65 19.04 -15.72
N PHE A 347 -11.43 20.11 -14.95
CA PHE A 347 -10.24 20.29 -14.12
C PHE A 347 -10.63 20.35 -12.65
N TYR A 348 -10.19 19.39 -11.90
CA TYR A 348 -10.53 19.19 -10.48
C TYR A 348 -9.60 19.99 -9.57
N ARG A 349 -10.18 20.51 -8.47
CA ARG A 349 -9.40 21.05 -7.36
C ARG A 349 -8.94 19.90 -6.48
N GLU A 350 -7.73 19.46 -6.73
CA GLU A 350 -7.07 18.44 -5.91
C GLU A 350 -6.23 19.13 -4.82
N ASN A 351 -4.91 19.02 -4.89
CA ASN A 351 -3.99 19.68 -3.96
C ASN A 351 -3.55 21.06 -4.44
N ASN A 352 -4.36 21.72 -5.24
CA ASN A 352 -4.05 23.02 -5.83
C ASN A 352 -4.35 24.17 -4.87
N ALA A 353 -3.40 25.10 -4.75
CA ALA A 353 -3.58 26.32 -3.98
C ALA A 353 -4.43 27.36 -4.74
N VAL A 354 -5.71 27.08 -4.99
CA VAL A 354 -6.66 28.06 -5.54
C VAL A 354 -7.31 28.80 -4.37
N ASN A 355 -6.89 30.05 -4.13
CA ASN A 355 -7.38 30.82 -2.99
C ASN A 355 -8.64 31.62 -3.28
N ASN A 356 -8.65 32.39 -4.40
CA ASN A 356 -9.71 33.36 -4.69
C ASN A 356 -10.49 33.04 -5.98
N GLY A 357 -9.95 32.21 -6.86
CA GLY A 357 -10.55 31.85 -8.13
C GLY A 357 -9.57 31.03 -8.98
N TRP A 358 -10.07 30.47 -10.06
CA TRP A 358 -9.29 29.64 -10.96
C TRP A 358 -8.24 30.42 -11.76
N THR A 359 -8.39 31.77 -11.85
CA THR A 359 -7.39 32.67 -12.42
C THR A 359 -6.02 32.56 -11.76
N ASP A 360 -5.95 32.10 -10.52
CA ASP A 360 -4.68 31.88 -9.81
C ASP A 360 -3.80 30.83 -10.50
N LEU A 361 -4.38 29.90 -11.28
CA LEU A 361 -3.69 28.87 -12.06
C LEU A 361 -3.38 29.29 -13.50
N GLY A 362 -4.13 30.27 -14.05
CA GLY A 362 -3.98 30.72 -15.42
C GLY A 362 -5.33 31.05 -16.08
N GLU A 363 -5.30 31.80 -17.19
CA GLU A 363 -6.52 32.20 -17.90
C GLU A 363 -7.30 31.00 -18.46
N GLU A 364 -6.62 29.92 -18.82
CA GLU A 364 -7.21 28.68 -19.33
C GLU A 364 -8.08 27.94 -18.31
N TYR A 365 -7.89 28.21 -17.01
CA TYR A 365 -8.69 27.63 -15.93
C TYR A 365 -9.85 28.51 -15.47
N SER A 366 -9.90 29.74 -15.91
CA SER A 366 -10.88 30.76 -15.49
C SER A 366 -11.95 31.00 -16.55
N LEU A 367 -12.60 29.92 -17.02
CA LEU A 367 -13.68 30.06 -17.99
C LEU A 367 -14.74 31.02 -17.48
N ALA A 368 -14.96 32.10 -18.24
CA ALA A 368 -16.04 33.05 -18.00
C ALA A 368 -17.30 32.66 -18.78
N ALA A 369 -18.44 32.69 -18.12
CA ALA A 369 -19.72 32.43 -18.74
C ALA A 369 -20.69 33.62 -18.56
N ASN A 370 -21.72 33.70 -19.39
CA ASN A 370 -22.69 34.76 -19.40
C ASN A 370 -24.11 34.27 -19.11
N PRO A 371 -25.03 35.17 -18.70
CA PRO A 371 -26.42 34.82 -18.45
C PRO A 371 -27.06 34.11 -19.67
N GLY A 372 -27.86 33.10 -19.38
CA GLY A 372 -28.54 32.28 -20.39
C GLY A 372 -27.73 31.12 -20.96
N GLN A 373 -26.42 31.06 -20.71
CA GLN A 373 -25.60 29.88 -21.04
C GLN A 373 -25.89 28.73 -20.06
N ALA A 374 -25.70 27.49 -20.51
CA ALA A 374 -25.72 26.30 -19.68
C ALA A 374 -24.40 25.52 -19.88
N ILE A 375 -23.97 24.81 -18.85
CA ILE A 375 -22.78 24.00 -18.85
C ILE A 375 -23.18 22.54 -19.08
N SER A 376 -22.45 21.84 -19.96
CA SER A 376 -22.62 20.43 -20.23
C SER A 376 -21.35 19.68 -19.86
N LEU A 377 -21.47 18.64 -19.01
CA LEU A 377 -20.35 17.85 -18.50
C LEU A 377 -20.51 16.39 -18.87
N ASN A 378 -19.41 15.74 -19.24
CA ASN A 378 -19.33 14.30 -19.39
C ASN A 378 -18.23 13.76 -18.49
N PHE A 379 -18.57 12.80 -17.62
CA PHE A 379 -17.64 12.17 -16.66
C PHE A 379 -17.12 10.80 -17.12
N THR A 380 -17.43 10.37 -18.36
CA THR A 380 -16.92 9.12 -18.93
C THR A 380 -15.61 9.28 -19.67
#